data_b855ec246df4ccdaaa0766b1d2528456
#
_entry.id   b855ec246df4ccdaaa0766b1d2528456
#
_cell.length_a   1.000
_cell.length_b   1.000
_cell.length_c   1.000
_cell.angle_alpha   90.00
_cell.angle_beta   90.00
_cell.angle_gamma   90.00
#
_symmetry.space_group_name_H-M   'P 1'
#
loop_
_entity.id
_entity.type
_entity.pdbx_description
1 polymer ?
#
loop_
_entity_poly.entity_id
_entity_poly.type
_entity_poly.pdbx_seq_one_letter_code
_entity_poly.pdbx_strand_id
1 'polypeptide(L)'
;MTASVQTNGTADAQEARTVDVLVVGGGPAGLSAAAAAAQSGAKVAVLERQKEIGYPVHTSGGSWIADMKALGIPAELYHPIRHVTFLSPNKEARFEYPDPVCCVLDVRAVYQHLASRAIRAGATLHPNSPVEGPIIEDGRVVGVVAKDHRNRVGQWRAPIVIDASGFSSTLVTRAGLRQGFKRYGYGAEFDLVAPNYDPDTLYLIMGSQVAPAGYAWAFPRGNGRVRLGVGVIRPDVDEDAREYLDTFVQRLPSLAPDFAGSSPVEYHTGLFPSEGVVERFVTDGLIATGDSAGHGSTLVGEGIRFAIYSGQMAGEVAGEAAHAGDSSAAFLSRYDRQWRARFGREMDISYIVNQRIARWSDAKWDEGMELLRRLTPAQAADLLRGDYSVGLFLGVLRRNPGLLRSGSRKFFDVAMQRLGRQAPVTEAEVASAGM
;
A
#
# COMPACT_ATOMS: atom_id res chain seq x y z
N MET A 1 -7.01 -51.06 -26.58
CA MET A 1 -8.22 -50.97 -25.74
C MET A 1 -8.09 -49.70 -24.93
N THR A 2 -8.67 -48.62 -25.43
CA THR A 2 -8.67 -47.29 -24.80
C THR A 2 -9.95 -47.17 -23.97
N ALA A 3 -9.80 -47.16 -22.66
CA ALA A 3 -10.92 -46.97 -21.74
C ALA A 3 -11.21 -45.45 -21.66
N SER A 4 -12.34 -45.05 -22.21
CA SER A 4 -12.94 -43.74 -22.01
C SER A 4 -13.49 -43.63 -20.58
N VAL A 5 -12.88 -42.78 -19.77
CA VAL A 5 -13.45 -42.38 -18.48
C VAL A 5 -14.58 -41.40 -18.77
N GLN A 6 -15.82 -41.89 -18.66
CA GLN A 6 -17.00 -41.04 -18.60
C GLN A 6 -17.02 -40.35 -17.21
N THR A 7 -16.79 -39.05 -17.17
CA THR A 7 -17.07 -38.21 -15.99
C THR A 7 -18.58 -37.93 -15.95
N ASN A 8 -19.33 -38.79 -15.29
CA ASN A 8 -20.69 -38.49 -14.82
C ASN A 8 -20.58 -37.61 -13.56
N GLY A 9 -20.84 -36.34 -13.72
CA GLY A 9 -20.99 -35.40 -12.63
C GLY A 9 -21.74 -34.19 -13.18
N THR A 10 -23.07 -34.22 -13.16
CA THR A 10 -23.92 -33.03 -13.26
C THR A 10 -23.64 -32.17 -12.04
N ALA A 11 -22.58 -31.34 -12.12
CA ALA A 11 -22.45 -30.22 -11.23
C ALA A 11 -23.65 -29.32 -11.55
N ASP A 12 -24.54 -29.10 -10.59
CA ASP A 12 -25.57 -28.07 -10.64
C ASP A 12 -24.88 -26.79 -11.07
N ALA A 13 -25.07 -26.40 -12.32
CA ALA A 13 -24.55 -25.14 -12.85
C ALA A 13 -25.30 -24.04 -12.09
N GLN A 14 -24.66 -23.51 -11.06
CA GLN A 14 -25.24 -22.43 -10.28
C GLN A 14 -25.48 -21.25 -11.25
N GLU A 15 -26.74 -20.80 -11.29
CA GLU A 15 -27.16 -19.67 -12.12
C GLU A 15 -26.18 -18.48 -11.93
N ALA A 16 -25.72 -17.87 -13.03
CA ALA A 16 -24.74 -16.80 -12.98
C ALA A 16 -25.30 -15.62 -12.18
N ARG A 17 -24.59 -15.17 -11.16
CA ARG A 17 -24.97 -13.99 -10.37
C ARG A 17 -24.58 -12.74 -11.15
N THR A 18 -25.50 -11.77 -11.24
CA THR A 18 -25.30 -10.54 -12.02
C THR A 18 -25.36 -9.32 -11.13
N VAL A 19 -24.38 -8.42 -11.30
CA VAL A 19 -24.28 -7.11 -10.64
C VAL A 19 -23.80 -6.07 -11.65
N ASP A 20 -23.91 -4.78 -11.33
CA ASP A 20 -23.42 -3.70 -12.20
C ASP A 20 -21.92 -3.50 -12.05
N VAL A 21 -21.43 -3.60 -10.81
CA VAL A 21 -20.00 -3.48 -10.47
C VAL A 21 -19.60 -4.64 -9.57
N LEU A 22 -18.58 -5.39 -9.98
CA LEU A 22 -17.99 -6.47 -9.19
C LEU A 22 -16.61 -6.09 -8.70
N VAL A 23 -16.39 -6.17 -7.38
CA VAL A 23 -15.11 -5.85 -6.76
C VAL A 23 -14.44 -7.14 -6.28
N VAL A 24 -13.17 -7.33 -6.62
CA VAL A 24 -12.35 -8.46 -6.20
C VAL A 24 -11.31 -8.01 -5.19
N GLY A 25 -11.50 -8.41 -3.94
CA GLY A 25 -10.69 -8.05 -2.79
C GLY A 25 -11.41 -7.16 -1.78
N GLY A 26 -11.45 -7.61 -0.52
CA GLY A 26 -12.06 -6.93 0.63
C GLY A 26 -11.05 -6.10 1.45
N GLY A 27 -9.99 -5.62 0.81
CA GLY A 27 -9.04 -4.66 1.39
C GLY A 27 -9.54 -3.21 1.31
N PRO A 28 -8.74 -2.23 1.77
CA PRO A 28 -9.15 -0.83 1.84
C PRO A 28 -9.54 -0.24 0.47
N ALA A 29 -8.86 -0.63 -0.60
CA ALA A 29 -9.19 -0.20 -1.96
C ALA A 29 -10.54 -0.73 -2.41
N GLY A 30 -10.76 -2.06 -2.26
CA GLY A 30 -12.00 -2.69 -2.72
C GLY A 30 -13.24 -2.25 -1.92
N LEU A 31 -13.10 -2.14 -0.60
CA LEU A 31 -14.21 -1.68 0.26
C LEU A 31 -14.60 -0.22 -0.02
N SER A 32 -13.59 0.63 -0.27
CA SER A 32 -13.81 2.04 -0.63
C SER A 32 -14.42 2.17 -2.03
N ALA A 33 -13.97 1.35 -2.99
CA ALA A 33 -14.55 1.32 -4.33
C ALA A 33 -16.01 0.83 -4.30
N ALA A 34 -16.29 -0.22 -3.52
CA ALA A 34 -17.64 -0.74 -3.36
C ALA A 34 -18.59 0.28 -2.75
N ALA A 35 -18.13 1.01 -1.70
CA ALA A 35 -18.91 2.07 -1.09
C ALA A 35 -19.24 3.19 -2.09
N ALA A 36 -18.24 3.69 -2.83
CA ALA A 36 -18.42 4.77 -3.79
C ALA A 36 -19.33 4.35 -4.98
N ALA A 37 -19.13 3.16 -5.53
CA ALA A 37 -19.98 2.65 -6.61
C ALA A 37 -21.43 2.43 -6.15
N ALA A 38 -21.64 1.88 -4.94
CA ALA A 38 -22.99 1.67 -4.41
C ALA A 38 -23.71 2.98 -4.09
N GLN A 39 -23.00 4.03 -3.66
CA GLN A 39 -23.57 5.36 -3.43
C GLN A 39 -24.15 5.98 -4.71
N SER A 40 -23.64 5.62 -5.89
CA SER A 40 -24.23 6.04 -7.16
C SER A 40 -25.51 5.26 -7.53
N GLY A 41 -25.93 4.27 -6.74
CA GLY A 41 -27.10 3.43 -6.99
C GLY A 41 -26.79 2.15 -7.78
N ALA A 42 -25.54 1.86 -8.13
CA ALA A 42 -25.15 0.62 -8.79
C ALA A 42 -25.32 -0.58 -7.84
N LYS A 43 -25.71 -1.73 -8.37
CA LYS A 43 -25.73 -3.01 -7.67
C LYS A 43 -24.28 -3.52 -7.57
N VAL A 44 -23.73 -3.57 -6.36
CA VAL A 44 -22.32 -3.89 -6.12
C VAL A 44 -22.17 -5.16 -5.29
N ALA A 45 -21.21 -6.04 -5.68
CA ALA A 45 -20.77 -7.15 -4.87
C ALA A 45 -19.25 -7.12 -4.70
N VAL A 46 -18.78 -7.49 -3.49
CA VAL A 46 -17.36 -7.64 -3.15
C VAL A 46 -17.08 -9.11 -2.87
N LEU A 47 -16.11 -9.70 -3.58
CA LEU A 47 -15.62 -11.05 -3.33
C LEU A 47 -14.28 -10.98 -2.59
N GLU A 48 -14.24 -11.56 -1.38
CA GLU A 48 -13.01 -11.62 -0.57
C GLU A 48 -12.60 -13.08 -0.35
N ARG A 49 -11.31 -13.38 -0.61
CA ARG A 49 -10.77 -14.74 -0.45
C ARG A 49 -10.65 -15.18 1.00
N GLN A 50 -10.41 -14.24 1.90
CA GLN A 50 -10.28 -14.52 3.32
C GLN A 50 -11.65 -14.77 3.95
N LYS A 51 -11.65 -15.53 5.06
CA LYS A 51 -12.86 -15.81 5.82
C LYS A 51 -13.37 -14.61 6.60
N GLU A 52 -12.52 -13.61 6.77
CA GLU A 52 -12.80 -12.41 7.55
C GLU A 52 -12.18 -11.18 6.90
N ILE A 53 -12.91 -10.07 6.85
CA ILE A 53 -12.40 -8.78 6.42
C ILE A 53 -11.38 -8.26 7.44
N GLY A 54 -10.19 -7.91 6.95
CA GLY A 54 -9.11 -7.36 7.77
C GLY A 54 -8.27 -8.40 8.53
N TYR A 55 -8.48 -9.69 8.27
CA TYR A 55 -7.69 -10.76 8.86
C TYR A 55 -7.32 -11.83 7.80
N PRO A 56 -6.08 -12.35 7.80
CA PRO A 56 -4.96 -11.91 8.65
C PRO A 56 -4.48 -10.50 8.31
N VAL A 57 -3.89 -9.82 9.29
CA VAL A 57 -3.25 -8.51 9.08
C VAL A 57 -1.95 -8.72 8.30
N HIS A 58 -1.70 -7.86 7.29
CA HIS A 58 -0.52 -7.95 6.41
C HIS A 58 0.28 -6.64 6.35
N THR A 59 0.05 -5.72 7.27
CA THR A 59 0.64 -4.37 7.24
C THR A 59 0.71 -3.76 8.64
N SER A 60 1.72 -2.96 8.89
CA SER A 60 1.96 -2.30 10.19
C SER A 60 1.02 -1.14 10.50
N GLY A 61 0.44 -0.50 9.47
CA GLY A 61 -0.62 0.49 9.65
C GLY A 61 -0.15 1.90 10.00
N GLY A 62 1.11 2.25 9.76
CA GLY A 62 1.53 3.66 9.87
C GLY A 62 0.76 4.54 8.88
N SER A 63 0.28 5.71 9.33
CA SER A 63 -0.48 6.64 8.48
C SER A 63 -0.51 8.07 9.05
N TRP A 64 -1.32 8.95 8.43
CA TRP A 64 -1.37 10.39 8.72
C TRP A 64 -2.75 10.81 9.23
N ILE A 65 -2.78 11.51 10.36
CA ILE A 65 -4.04 11.90 11.03
C ILE A 65 -4.90 12.78 10.12
N ALA A 66 -4.29 13.70 9.37
CA ALA A 66 -5.02 14.57 8.44
C ALA A 66 -5.77 13.77 7.37
N ASP A 67 -5.10 12.73 6.80
CA ASP A 67 -5.73 11.83 5.82
C ASP A 67 -6.81 10.98 6.45
N MET A 68 -6.57 10.43 7.63
CA MET A 68 -7.59 9.62 8.33
C MET A 68 -8.86 10.42 8.59
N LYS A 69 -8.72 11.68 9.05
CA LYS A 69 -9.85 12.59 9.21
C LYS A 69 -10.57 12.89 7.90
N ALA A 70 -9.82 13.20 6.83
CA ALA A 70 -10.38 13.49 5.50
C ALA A 70 -11.12 12.27 4.91
N LEU A 71 -10.64 11.06 5.19
CA LEU A 71 -11.24 9.79 4.77
C LEU A 71 -12.39 9.33 5.67
N GLY A 72 -12.69 10.06 6.75
CA GLY A 72 -13.76 9.73 7.70
C GLY A 72 -13.46 8.48 8.53
N ILE A 73 -12.18 8.23 8.84
CA ILE A 73 -11.76 7.17 9.76
C ILE A 73 -11.86 7.71 11.19
N PRO A 74 -12.67 7.10 12.07
CA PRO A 74 -12.84 7.51 13.46
C PRO A 74 -11.52 7.51 14.25
N ALA A 75 -11.38 8.47 15.16
CA ALA A 75 -10.14 8.65 15.92
C ALA A 75 -9.82 7.48 16.85
N GLU A 76 -10.83 6.76 17.31
CA GLU A 76 -10.69 5.55 18.13
C GLU A 76 -10.09 4.35 17.37
N LEU A 77 -9.96 4.42 16.03
CA LEU A 77 -9.39 3.38 15.20
C LEU A 77 -7.91 3.57 14.91
N TYR A 78 -7.27 4.56 15.51
CA TYR A 78 -5.83 4.76 15.39
C TYR A 78 -5.22 5.37 16.65
N HIS A 79 -3.95 5.05 16.88
CA HIS A 79 -3.16 5.60 17.98
C HIS A 79 -2.30 6.76 17.47
N PRO A 80 -2.44 7.98 18.03
CA PRO A 80 -1.65 9.15 17.60
C PRO A 80 -0.20 9.04 18.10
N ILE A 81 0.77 9.53 17.30
CA ILE A 81 2.20 9.52 17.60
C ILE A 81 2.72 10.94 17.78
N ARG A 82 3.44 11.18 18.88
CA ARG A 82 4.01 12.49 19.23
C ARG A 82 5.50 12.60 18.88
N HIS A 83 6.22 11.47 18.88
CA HIS A 83 7.64 11.44 18.62
C HIS A 83 7.96 10.47 17.49
N VAL A 84 8.71 10.93 16.50
CA VAL A 84 9.25 10.09 15.44
C VAL A 84 10.75 10.12 15.53
N THR A 85 11.36 8.96 15.75
CA THR A 85 12.81 8.81 15.88
C THR A 85 13.34 7.95 14.73
N PHE A 86 14.29 8.50 14.01
CA PHE A 86 15.05 7.79 12.98
C PHE A 86 16.39 7.39 13.57
N LEU A 87 16.76 6.14 13.37
CA LEU A 87 18.07 5.61 13.77
C LEU A 87 18.83 5.14 12.53
N SER A 88 20.10 5.44 12.48
CA SER A 88 21.09 4.81 11.60
C SER A 88 22.15 4.12 12.47
N PRO A 89 23.13 3.38 11.93
CA PRO A 89 24.08 2.64 12.74
C PRO A 89 24.77 3.43 13.85
N ASN A 90 25.04 4.73 13.63
CA ASN A 90 25.77 5.57 14.60
C ASN A 90 25.10 6.92 14.88
N LYS A 91 23.94 7.20 14.31
CA LYS A 91 23.27 8.50 14.41
C LYS A 91 21.77 8.34 14.62
N GLU A 92 21.17 9.39 15.19
CA GLU A 92 19.71 9.49 15.33
C GLU A 92 19.23 10.86 14.89
N ALA A 93 17.95 10.95 14.47
CA ALA A 93 17.22 12.19 14.29
C ALA A 93 15.83 12.03 14.92
N ARG A 94 15.50 12.89 15.89
CA ARG A 94 14.22 12.87 16.60
C ARG A 94 13.41 14.11 16.28
N PHE A 95 12.12 13.90 16.04
CA PHE A 95 11.14 14.96 15.81
C PHE A 95 10.00 14.84 16.80
N GLU A 96 9.62 15.97 17.37
CA GLU A 96 8.53 16.06 18.35
C GLU A 96 7.37 16.84 17.73
N TYR A 97 6.17 16.29 17.90
CA TYR A 97 4.92 16.85 17.41
C TYR A 97 3.96 17.03 18.61
N PRO A 98 3.93 18.24 19.22
CA PRO A 98 2.98 18.53 20.30
C PRO A 98 1.53 18.21 19.89
N ASP A 99 1.18 18.59 18.65
CA ASP A 99 -0.02 18.15 17.96
C ASP A 99 0.35 16.98 17.03
N PRO A 100 -0.04 15.73 17.32
CA PRO A 100 0.29 14.57 16.52
C PRO A 100 -0.11 14.71 15.06
N VAL A 101 0.78 14.37 14.14
CA VAL A 101 0.54 14.42 12.68
C VAL A 101 0.44 13.04 12.05
N CYS A 102 1.09 12.04 12.65
CA CYS A 102 1.02 10.64 12.20
C CYS A 102 0.38 9.75 13.27
N CYS A 103 0.01 8.56 12.87
CA CYS A 103 -0.68 7.60 13.72
C CYS A 103 -0.38 6.16 13.29
N VAL A 104 -0.70 5.21 14.16
CA VAL A 104 -0.69 3.78 13.85
C VAL A 104 -2.12 3.25 13.91
N LEU A 105 -2.59 2.66 12.83
CA LEU A 105 -3.96 2.18 12.67
C LEU A 105 -4.19 0.85 13.40
N ASP A 106 -5.37 0.69 13.99
CA ASP A 106 -5.93 -0.64 14.17
C ASP A 106 -6.42 -1.15 12.80
N VAL A 107 -5.54 -1.80 12.07
CA VAL A 107 -5.75 -2.18 10.67
C VAL A 107 -7.02 -3.00 10.49
N ARG A 108 -7.23 -4.00 11.38
CA ARG A 108 -8.42 -4.84 11.32
C ARG A 108 -9.70 -4.03 11.56
N ALA A 109 -9.71 -3.18 12.58
CA ALA A 109 -10.85 -2.35 12.89
C ALA A 109 -11.15 -1.31 11.79
N VAL A 110 -10.12 -0.72 11.19
CA VAL A 110 -10.26 0.18 10.03
C VAL A 110 -10.91 -0.55 8.85
N TYR A 111 -10.48 -1.78 8.52
CA TYR A 111 -11.07 -2.52 7.41
C TYR A 111 -12.52 -2.93 7.71
N GLN A 112 -12.84 -3.33 8.93
CA GLN A 112 -14.21 -3.59 9.37
C GLN A 112 -15.09 -2.33 9.30
N HIS A 113 -14.54 -1.16 9.65
CA HIS A 113 -15.22 0.12 9.48
C HIS A 113 -15.53 0.41 8.01
N LEU A 114 -14.55 0.23 7.10
CA LEU A 114 -14.75 0.40 5.66
C LEU A 114 -15.77 -0.58 5.09
N ALA A 115 -15.77 -1.85 5.55
CA ALA A 115 -16.77 -2.84 5.20
C ALA A 115 -18.18 -2.39 5.61
N SER A 116 -18.32 -1.88 6.83
CA SER A 116 -19.58 -1.33 7.33
C SER A 116 -20.06 -0.13 6.50
N ARG A 117 -19.15 0.71 6.02
CA ARG A 117 -19.49 1.82 5.10
C ARG A 117 -19.99 1.31 3.76
N ALA A 118 -19.32 0.29 3.17
CA ALA A 118 -19.73 -0.30 1.90
C ALA A 118 -21.13 -0.93 2.01
N ILE A 119 -21.40 -1.68 3.09
CA ILE A 119 -22.71 -2.29 3.33
C ILE A 119 -23.81 -1.23 3.50
N ARG A 120 -23.54 -0.17 4.30
CA ARG A 120 -24.51 0.93 4.47
C ARG A 120 -24.77 1.70 3.16
N ALA A 121 -23.82 1.72 2.23
CA ALA A 121 -24.01 2.27 0.90
C ALA A 121 -24.83 1.36 -0.05
N GLY A 122 -25.06 0.09 0.32
CA GLY A 122 -25.85 -0.88 -0.47
C GLY A 122 -25.02 -1.99 -1.11
N ALA A 123 -23.71 -2.06 -0.92
CA ALA A 123 -22.89 -3.14 -1.43
C ALA A 123 -23.12 -4.45 -0.63
N THR A 124 -22.98 -5.60 -1.31
CA THR A 124 -22.98 -6.93 -0.67
C THR A 124 -21.56 -7.48 -0.58
N LEU A 125 -21.20 -8.06 0.58
CA LEU A 125 -19.90 -8.64 0.81
C LEU A 125 -19.98 -10.16 0.88
N HIS A 126 -19.06 -10.83 0.21
CA HIS A 126 -18.95 -12.28 0.14
C HIS A 126 -17.54 -12.72 0.61
N PRO A 127 -17.31 -12.85 1.93
CA PRO A 127 -16.08 -13.41 2.46
C PRO A 127 -15.98 -14.90 2.13
N ASN A 128 -14.76 -15.45 2.20
CA ASN A 128 -14.45 -16.83 1.82
C ASN A 128 -14.90 -17.17 0.38
N SER A 129 -14.69 -16.21 -0.53
CA SER A 129 -15.07 -16.33 -1.95
C SER A 129 -13.87 -16.03 -2.85
N PRO A 130 -12.86 -16.94 -2.90
CA PRO A 130 -11.67 -16.72 -3.72
C PRO A 130 -12.03 -16.71 -5.21
N VAL A 131 -11.52 -15.67 -5.91
CA VAL A 131 -11.65 -15.53 -7.35
C VAL A 131 -10.56 -16.32 -8.04
N GLU A 132 -10.94 -17.14 -9.01
CA GLU A 132 -10.03 -18.00 -9.78
C GLU A 132 -9.53 -17.30 -11.05
N GLY A 133 -10.30 -16.39 -11.64
CA GLY A 133 -9.87 -15.64 -12.82
C GLY A 133 -10.98 -14.82 -13.46
N PRO A 134 -10.63 -13.97 -14.45
CA PRO A 134 -11.60 -13.19 -15.20
C PRO A 134 -12.36 -14.07 -16.20
N ILE A 135 -13.57 -13.66 -16.52
CA ILE A 135 -14.33 -14.10 -17.70
C ILE A 135 -14.11 -13.03 -18.78
N ILE A 136 -13.57 -13.44 -19.92
CA ILE A 136 -13.24 -12.53 -21.02
C ILE A 136 -14.05 -12.95 -22.24
N GLU A 137 -14.78 -12.00 -22.81
CA GLU A 137 -15.55 -12.14 -24.05
C GLU A 137 -15.17 -11.00 -24.99
N ASP A 138 -14.81 -11.30 -26.23
CA ASP A 138 -14.39 -10.33 -27.26
C ASP A 138 -13.32 -9.33 -26.76
N GLY A 139 -12.37 -9.80 -25.96
CA GLY A 139 -11.28 -9.00 -25.38
C GLY A 139 -11.70 -8.12 -24.18
N ARG A 140 -12.96 -8.17 -23.76
CA ARG A 140 -13.50 -7.43 -22.61
C ARG A 140 -13.65 -8.32 -21.40
N VAL A 141 -13.32 -7.82 -20.22
CA VAL A 141 -13.66 -8.48 -18.96
C VAL A 141 -15.15 -8.26 -18.67
N VAL A 142 -15.89 -9.38 -18.51
CA VAL A 142 -17.35 -9.37 -18.31
C VAL A 142 -17.76 -10.08 -17.02
N GLY A 143 -16.81 -10.38 -16.16
CA GLY A 143 -17.07 -11.06 -14.90
C GLY A 143 -15.87 -11.86 -14.40
N VAL A 144 -16.13 -12.74 -13.43
CA VAL A 144 -15.12 -13.62 -12.84
C VAL A 144 -15.69 -15.01 -12.56
N VAL A 145 -14.78 -15.99 -12.51
CA VAL A 145 -15.04 -17.29 -11.91
C VAL A 145 -14.56 -17.25 -10.47
N ALA A 146 -15.41 -17.65 -9.52
CA ALA A 146 -15.08 -17.65 -8.10
C ALA A 146 -15.67 -18.88 -7.39
N LYS A 147 -15.09 -19.24 -6.25
CA LYS A 147 -15.67 -20.20 -5.31
C LYS A 147 -16.54 -19.48 -4.28
N ASP A 148 -17.58 -20.14 -3.82
CA ASP A 148 -18.34 -19.69 -2.65
C ASP A 148 -17.75 -20.26 -1.34
N HIS A 149 -18.34 -19.90 -0.20
CA HIS A 149 -17.94 -20.39 1.12
C HIS A 149 -18.08 -21.93 1.31
N ARG A 150 -18.72 -22.62 0.38
CA ARG A 150 -18.83 -24.07 0.31
C ARG A 150 -17.90 -24.70 -0.73
N ASN A 151 -16.95 -23.94 -1.28
CA ASN A 151 -16.05 -24.33 -2.37
C ASN A 151 -16.75 -24.68 -3.69
N ARG A 152 -17.99 -24.28 -3.90
CA ARG A 152 -18.68 -24.49 -5.18
C ARG A 152 -18.25 -23.39 -6.16
N VAL A 153 -17.83 -23.82 -7.35
CA VAL A 153 -17.41 -22.90 -8.42
C VAL A 153 -18.66 -22.30 -9.07
N GLY A 154 -18.65 -20.99 -9.26
CA GLY A 154 -19.73 -20.26 -9.92
C GLY A 154 -19.21 -19.05 -10.70
N GLN A 155 -20.09 -18.47 -11.51
CA GLN A 155 -19.79 -17.28 -12.27
C GLN A 155 -20.48 -16.05 -11.68
N TRP A 156 -19.71 -14.95 -11.66
CA TRP A 156 -20.24 -13.61 -11.41
C TRP A 156 -20.08 -12.79 -12.67
N ARG A 157 -21.18 -12.23 -13.16
CA ARG A 157 -21.23 -11.40 -14.35
C ARG A 157 -21.40 -9.93 -13.96
N ALA A 158 -20.56 -9.07 -14.54
CA ALA A 158 -20.63 -7.63 -14.35
C ALA A 158 -20.03 -6.92 -15.57
N PRO A 159 -20.64 -5.85 -16.09
CA PRO A 159 -20.04 -5.04 -17.13
C PRO A 159 -18.76 -4.34 -16.67
N ILE A 160 -18.58 -4.14 -15.36
CA ILE A 160 -17.42 -3.50 -14.77
C ILE A 160 -16.90 -4.34 -13.61
N VAL A 161 -15.63 -4.71 -13.68
CA VAL A 161 -14.91 -5.44 -12.63
C VAL A 161 -13.78 -4.57 -12.09
N ILE A 162 -13.65 -4.51 -10.77
CA ILE A 162 -12.56 -3.79 -10.09
C ILE A 162 -11.62 -4.82 -9.47
N ASP A 163 -10.36 -4.87 -9.94
CA ASP A 163 -9.29 -5.64 -9.33
C ASP A 163 -8.68 -4.85 -8.16
N ALA A 164 -9.09 -5.19 -6.95
CA ALA A 164 -8.55 -4.71 -5.69
C ALA A 164 -7.90 -5.87 -4.90
N SER A 165 -7.39 -6.88 -5.61
CA SER A 165 -6.81 -8.10 -5.02
C SER A 165 -5.42 -7.91 -4.39
N GLY A 166 -4.97 -6.65 -4.29
CA GLY A 166 -3.71 -6.27 -3.66
C GLY A 166 -2.49 -6.71 -4.47
N PHE A 167 -1.40 -7.02 -3.81
CA PHE A 167 -0.14 -7.42 -4.44
C PHE A 167 -0.28 -8.58 -5.44
N SER A 168 -1.21 -9.52 -5.19
CA SER A 168 -1.44 -10.66 -6.10
C SER A 168 -1.91 -10.26 -7.49
N SER A 169 -2.54 -9.10 -7.65
CA SER A 169 -2.98 -8.55 -8.95
C SER A 169 -3.69 -9.59 -9.82
N THR A 170 -4.63 -10.32 -9.20
CA THR A 170 -5.16 -11.59 -9.72
C THR A 170 -5.81 -11.44 -11.09
N LEU A 171 -6.59 -10.38 -11.32
CA LEU A 171 -7.28 -10.20 -12.59
C LEU A 171 -6.40 -9.54 -13.64
N VAL A 172 -5.65 -8.49 -13.28
CA VAL A 172 -4.78 -7.80 -14.25
C VAL A 172 -3.72 -8.71 -14.84
N THR A 173 -3.15 -9.64 -14.06
CA THR A 173 -2.17 -10.61 -14.56
C THR A 173 -2.83 -11.65 -15.45
N ARG A 174 -3.99 -12.17 -15.07
CA ARG A 174 -4.70 -13.21 -15.85
C ARG A 174 -5.42 -12.66 -17.08
N ALA A 175 -5.81 -11.39 -17.06
CA ALA A 175 -6.32 -10.69 -18.24
C ALA A 175 -5.20 -10.26 -19.21
N GLY A 176 -3.93 -10.49 -18.86
CA GLY A 176 -2.80 -10.12 -19.71
C GLY A 176 -2.53 -8.60 -19.77
N LEU A 177 -3.12 -7.82 -18.86
CA LEU A 177 -2.89 -6.37 -18.83
C LEU A 177 -1.45 -6.03 -18.43
N ARG A 178 -0.86 -6.81 -17.51
CA ARG A 178 0.56 -6.78 -17.14
C ARG A 178 1.00 -8.10 -16.49
N GLN A 179 2.32 -8.25 -16.29
CA GLN A 179 2.89 -9.31 -15.46
C GLN A 179 2.88 -8.91 -13.97
N GLY A 180 3.20 -9.83 -13.06
CA GLY A 180 3.39 -9.55 -11.64
C GLY A 180 4.54 -8.58 -11.38
N PHE A 181 4.62 -8.04 -10.19
CA PHE A 181 5.68 -7.12 -9.77
C PHE A 181 7.04 -7.83 -9.69
N LYS A 182 8.06 -7.23 -10.30
CA LYS A 182 9.46 -7.73 -10.27
C LYS A 182 10.23 -7.16 -9.07
N ARG A 183 9.92 -5.91 -8.68
CA ARG A 183 10.48 -5.27 -7.50
C ARG A 183 9.38 -5.01 -6.47
N TYR A 184 9.57 -5.53 -5.26
CA TYR A 184 8.54 -5.49 -4.22
C TYR A 184 9.16 -5.48 -2.83
N GLY A 185 8.45 -4.90 -1.87
CA GLY A 185 8.77 -4.99 -0.46
C GLY A 185 8.23 -6.27 0.15
N TYR A 186 9.05 -6.89 0.99
CA TYR A 186 8.67 -8.00 1.86
C TYR A 186 8.89 -7.60 3.31
N GLY A 187 7.80 -7.56 4.08
CA GLY A 187 7.81 -7.24 5.50
C GLY A 187 7.48 -8.45 6.36
N ALA A 188 8.13 -8.53 7.52
CA ALA A 188 7.81 -9.45 8.60
C ALA A 188 7.77 -8.66 9.91
N GLU A 189 6.74 -8.89 10.74
CA GLU A 189 6.55 -8.18 12.00
C GLU A 189 5.91 -9.05 13.09
N PHE A 190 6.22 -8.74 14.34
CA PHE A 190 5.47 -9.18 15.50
C PHE A 190 4.60 -8.04 16.04
N ASP A 191 3.39 -8.36 16.45
CA ASP A 191 2.61 -7.51 17.35
C ASP A 191 2.91 -7.98 18.78
N LEU A 192 3.55 -7.10 19.56
CA LEU A 192 4.03 -7.41 20.90
C LEU A 192 3.11 -6.82 21.97
N VAL A 193 2.94 -7.52 23.08
CA VAL A 193 2.62 -6.89 24.36
C VAL A 193 3.94 -6.37 24.93
N ALA A 194 4.06 -5.06 25.11
CA ALA A 194 5.26 -4.37 25.59
C ALA A 194 4.86 -3.29 26.64
N PRO A 195 4.62 -3.69 27.89
CA PRO A 195 3.99 -2.84 28.91
C PRO A 195 4.83 -1.62 29.29
N ASN A 196 6.15 -1.66 29.07
CA ASN A 196 7.08 -0.58 29.42
C ASN A 196 7.44 0.32 28.23
N TYR A 197 6.92 0.03 27.04
CA TYR A 197 7.23 0.81 25.85
C TYR A 197 6.52 2.18 25.87
N ASP A 198 7.26 3.23 25.48
CA ASP A 198 6.69 4.58 25.33
C ASP A 198 5.65 4.60 24.20
N PRO A 199 4.35 4.78 24.51
CA PRO A 199 3.30 4.76 23.50
C PRO A 199 3.36 5.95 22.54
N ASP A 200 4.05 7.02 22.88
CA ASP A 200 4.13 8.24 22.09
C ASP A 200 5.27 8.21 21.05
N THR A 201 6.22 7.25 21.13
CA THR A 201 7.41 7.21 20.28
C THR A 201 7.37 6.10 19.24
N LEU A 202 7.46 6.50 17.98
CA LEU A 202 7.62 5.63 16.80
C LEU A 202 9.08 5.63 16.36
N TYR A 203 9.64 4.45 16.08
CA TYR A 203 10.99 4.30 15.54
C TYR A 203 10.99 3.82 14.10
N LEU A 204 11.87 4.42 13.30
CA LEU A 204 12.31 3.95 11.97
C LEU A 204 13.82 3.73 12.01
N ILE A 205 14.27 2.51 11.72
CA ILE A 205 15.65 2.08 11.96
C ILE A 205 16.24 1.58 10.65
N MET A 206 17.29 2.25 10.18
CA MET A 206 17.98 1.96 8.93
C MET A 206 19.38 1.39 9.22
N GLY A 207 19.88 0.63 8.25
CA GLY A 207 21.23 0.06 8.29
C GLY A 207 21.30 -1.37 7.81
N SER A 208 22.45 -1.76 7.26
CA SER A 208 22.66 -3.08 6.62
C SER A 208 22.52 -4.26 7.57
N GLN A 209 22.78 -4.04 8.86
CA GLN A 209 22.68 -5.08 9.89
C GLN A 209 21.24 -5.34 10.37
N VAL A 210 20.32 -4.44 10.07
CA VAL A 210 18.93 -4.49 10.55
C VAL A 210 17.97 -4.74 9.41
N ALA A 211 18.09 -3.95 8.33
CA ALA A 211 17.21 -4.01 7.19
C ALA A 211 17.88 -3.45 5.93
N PRO A 212 18.73 -4.22 5.23
CA PRO A 212 19.36 -3.76 4.00
C PRO A 212 18.31 -3.43 2.94
N ALA A 213 18.53 -2.34 2.20
CA ALA A 213 17.61 -1.77 1.20
C ALA A 213 16.18 -1.50 1.72
N GLY A 214 16.01 -1.39 3.04
CA GLY A 214 14.74 -1.19 3.69
C GLY A 214 14.87 -0.50 5.04
N TYR A 215 13.99 -0.83 5.97
CA TYR A 215 14.06 -0.34 7.35
C TYR A 215 13.34 -1.28 8.32
N ALA A 216 13.72 -1.21 9.59
CA ALA A 216 12.96 -1.81 10.67
C ALA A 216 12.12 -0.72 11.38
N TRP A 217 11.10 -1.14 12.08
CA TRP A 217 10.18 -0.24 12.78
C TRP A 217 9.76 -0.76 14.14
N ALA A 218 9.40 0.19 15.03
CA ALA A 218 8.62 -0.08 16.21
C ALA A 218 7.46 0.93 16.24
N PHE A 219 6.25 0.44 16.01
CA PHE A 219 5.02 1.23 15.86
C PHE A 219 4.06 0.96 17.02
N PRO A 220 3.96 1.87 18.01
CA PRO A 220 3.04 1.70 19.13
C PRO A 220 1.60 1.83 18.66
N ARG A 221 0.75 0.95 19.21
CA ARG A 221 -0.69 0.91 18.92
C ARG A 221 -1.55 1.37 20.11
N GLY A 222 -0.90 1.87 21.16
CA GLY A 222 -1.55 2.13 22.45
C GLY A 222 -1.79 0.86 23.28
N ASN A 223 -2.25 1.02 24.50
CA ASN A 223 -2.59 -0.09 25.42
C ASN A 223 -1.45 -1.11 25.61
N GLY A 224 -0.20 -0.64 25.63
CA GLY A 224 0.98 -1.52 25.77
C GLY A 224 1.22 -2.47 24.60
N ARG A 225 0.75 -2.13 23.40
CA ARG A 225 0.95 -2.90 22.17
C ARG A 225 1.89 -2.17 21.22
N VAL A 226 2.83 -2.92 20.62
CA VAL A 226 3.80 -2.40 19.64
C VAL A 226 3.93 -3.38 18.49
N ARG A 227 3.90 -2.89 17.25
CA ARG A 227 4.32 -3.64 16.07
C ARG A 227 5.79 -3.41 15.82
N LEU A 228 6.55 -4.48 15.96
CA LEU A 228 7.98 -4.52 15.70
C LEU A 228 8.24 -5.32 14.44
N GLY A 229 8.83 -4.68 13.43
CA GLY A 229 9.01 -5.35 12.16
C GLY A 229 10.23 -4.91 11.38
N VAL A 230 10.49 -5.65 10.32
CA VAL A 230 11.56 -5.41 9.33
C VAL A 230 10.98 -5.55 7.94
N GLY A 231 11.30 -4.63 7.05
CA GLY A 231 10.98 -4.70 5.63
C GLY A 231 12.23 -4.57 4.77
N VAL A 232 12.34 -5.41 3.75
CA VAL A 232 13.42 -5.39 2.75
C VAL A 232 12.84 -5.34 1.35
N ILE A 233 13.60 -4.87 0.37
CA ILE A 233 13.16 -4.75 -1.02
C ILE A 233 13.79 -5.86 -1.87
N ARG A 234 12.95 -6.63 -2.53
CA ARG A 234 13.32 -7.62 -3.54
C ARG A 234 13.33 -6.99 -4.94
N PRO A 235 14.30 -7.30 -5.83
CA PRO A 235 15.46 -8.18 -5.68
C PRO A 235 16.73 -7.47 -5.12
N ASP A 236 16.60 -6.26 -4.54
CA ASP A 236 17.76 -5.50 -4.04
C ASP A 236 18.49 -6.25 -2.88
N VAL A 237 17.77 -7.13 -2.20
CA VAL A 237 18.25 -8.01 -1.12
C VAL A 237 17.72 -9.42 -1.37
N ASP A 238 18.58 -10.43 -1.22
CA ASP A 238 18.22 -11.85 -1.40
C ASP A 238 17.80 -12.53 -0.09
N GLU A 239 18.24 -12.02 1.07
CA GLU A 239 17.92 -12.58 2.37
C GLU A 239 16.45 -12.34 2.77
N ASP A 240 15.93 -13.20 3.61
CA ASP A 240 14.55 -13.16 4.08
C ASP A 240 14.36 -12.11 5.19
N ALA A 241 13.32 -11.28 5.10
CA ALA A 241 12.97 -10.31 6.15
C ALA A 241 12.76 -10.98 7.52
N ARG A 242 12.36 -12.25 7.56
CA ARG A 242 12.17 -13.01 8.80
C ARG A 242 13.50 -13.23 9.55
N GLU A 243 14.59 -13.49 8.84
CA GLU A 243 15.91 -13.67 9.44
C GLU A 243 16.40 -12.37 10.10
N TYR A 244 16.16 -11.23 9.43
CA TYR A 244 16.44 -9.92 10.02
C TYR A 244 15.56 -9.62 11.23
N LEU A 245 14.28 -9.98 11.18
CA LEU A 245 13.36 -9.80 12.30
C LEU A 245 13.83 -10.60 13.52
N ASP A 246 14.18 -11.87 13.35
CA ASP A 246 14.66 -12.72 14.44
C ASP A 246 15.94 -12.16 15.06
N THR A 247 16.89 -11.71 14.22
CA THR A 247 18.13 -11.05 14.68
C THR A 247 17.82 -9.75 15.42
N PHE A 248 16.88 -8.97 14.93
CA PHE A 248 16.47 -7.70 15.53
C PHE A 248 15.83 -7.92 16.90
N VAL A 249 14.89 -8.86 17.02
CA VAL A 249 14.23 -9.20 18.27
C VAL A 249 15.24 -9.70 19.32
N GLN A 250 16.22 -10.52 18.94
CA GLN A 250 17.28 -10.99 19.86
C GLN A 250 18.15 -9.86 20.39
N ARG A 251 18.36 -8.80 19.62
CA ARG A 251 19.17 -7.63 20.00
C ARG A 251 18.39 -6.58 20.79
N LEU A 252 17.06 -6.61 20.76
CA LEU A 252 16.20 -5.61 21.38
C LEU A 252 16.51 -5.34 22.87
N PRO A 253 16.71 -6.36 23.74
CA PRO A 253 16.97 -6.11 25.15
C PRO A 253 18.23 -5.28 25.39
N SER A 254 19.20 -5.33 24.47
CA SER A 254 20.45 -4.55 24.55
C SER A 254 20.33 -3.17 23.89
N LEU A 255 19.38 -3.00 22.93
CA LEU A 255 19.19 -1.77 22.18
C LEU A 255 18.16 -0.84 22.80
N ALA A 256 17.15 -1.40 23.48
CA ALA A 256 16.06 -0.65 24.07
C ALA A 256 15.52 -1.36 25.31
N PRO A 257 15.85 -0.88 26.53
CA PRO A 257 15.36 -1.45 27.80
C PRO A 257 13.83 -1.43 27.92
N ASP A 258 13.15 -0.57 27.16
CA ASP A 258 11.69 -0.45 27.12
C ASP A 258 10.98 -1.71 26.62
N PHE A 259 11.68 -2.60 25.92
CA PHE A 259 11.17 -3.91 25.51
C PHE A 259 11.37 -5.02 26.56
N ALA A 260 11.90 -4.70 27.74
CA ALA A 260 12.02 -5.68 28.82
C ALA A 260 10.62 -6.21 29.20
N GLY A 261 10.48 -7.54 29.21
CA GLY A 261 9.20 -8.19 29.52
C GLY A 261 8.18 -8.21 28.38
N SER A 262 8.55 -7.77 27.18
CA SER A 262 7.68 -7.89 26.00
C SER A 262 7.56 -9.34 25.51
N SER A 263 6.43 -9.64 24.87
CA SER A 263 6.18 -10.96 24.26
C SER A 263 5.31 -10.82 23.01
N PRO A 264 5.64 -11.58 21.92
CA PRO A 264 4.82 -11.59 20.73
C PRO A 264 3.47 -12.29 20.97
N VAL A 265 2.41 -11.73 20.38
CA VAL A 265 1.05 -12.29 20.42
C VAL A 265 0.49 -12.52 19.03
N GLU A 266 1.03 -11.84 18.01
CA GLU A 266 0.68 -12.05 16.60
C GLU A 266 1.96 -11.97 15.75
N TYR A 267 1.98 -12.71 14.64
CA TYR A 267 3.02 -12.66 13.64
C TYR A 267 2.40 -12.35 12.27
N HIS A 268 2.95 -11.38 11.59
CA HIS A 268 2.47 -10.94 10.30
C HIS A 268 3.56 -10.95 9.24
N THR A 269 3.19 -11.20 8.01
CA THR A 269 4.02 -10.95 6.82
C THR A 269 3.19 -10.24 5.77
N GLY A 270 3.85 -9.40 4.99
CA GLY A 270 3.19 -8.65 3.92
C GLY A 270 4.09 -8.43 2.73
N LEU A 271 3.48 -8.35 1.56
CA LEU A 271 4.11 -7.97 0.30
C LEU A 271 3.47 -6.69 -0.21
N PHE A 272 4.27 -5.77 -0.75
CA PHE A 272 3.77 -4.55 -1.37
C PHE A 272 4.58 -4.20 -2.62
N PRO A 273 3.94 -3.58 -3.64
CA PRO A 273 4.64 -3.16 -4.86
C PRO A 273 5.70 -2.11 -4.55
N SER A 274 6.88 -2.23 -5.16
CA SER A 274 7.96 -1.23 -5.04
C SER A 274 8.57 -0.87 -6.39
N GLU A 275 7.83 -1.03 -7.49
CA GLU A 275 8.20 -0.64 -8.86
C GLU A 275 7.68 0.76 -9.25
N GLY A 276 6.92 1.40 -8.36
CA GLY A 276 6.16 2.60 -8.70
C GLY A 276 4.81 2.28 -9.33
N VAL A 277 4.14 3.31 -9.84
CA VAL A 277 2.81 3.20 -10.44
C VAL A 277 2.90 2.51 -11.80
N VAL A 278 2.06 1.48 -12.01
CA VAL A 278 2.04 0.75 -13.28
C VAL A 278 1.58 1.65 -14.44
N GLU A 279 1.99 1.30 -15.67
CA GLU A 279 1.72 2.11 -16.86
C GLU A 279 0.22 2.22 -17.16
N ARG A 280 -0.50 1.10 -17.05
CA ARG A 280 -1.96 1.03 -17.30
C ARG A 280 -2.66 0.29 -16.18
N PHE A 281 -3.74 0.86 -15.65
CA PHE A 281 -4.61 0.23 -14.66
C PHE A 281 -6.04 0.02 -15.14
N VAL A 282 -6.35 0.26 -16.42
CA VAL A 282 -7.67 0.02 -16.99
C VAL A 282 -7.58 -0.69 -18.34
N THR A 283 -8.60 -1.49 -18.63
CA THR A 283 -8.91 -2.03 -19.95
C THR A 283 -10.44 -2.14 -20.07
N ASP A 284 -10.97 -2.62 -21.19
CA ASP A 284 -12.41 -2.79 -21.35
C ASP A 284 -12.98 -3.71 -20.27
N GLY A 285 -13.91 -3.18 -19.48
CA GLY A 285 -14.57 -3.85 -18.38
C GLY A 285 -13.73 -4.06 -17.11
N LEU A 286 -12.46 -3.59 -17.03
CA LEU A 286 -11.60 -3.82 -15.86
C LEU A 286 -10.89 -2.54 -15.41
N ILE A 287 -10.96 -2.28 -14.10
CA ILE A 287 -10.17 -1.28 -13.37
C ILE A 287 -9.30 -1.98 -12.34
N ALA A 288 -8.01 -1.68 -12.27
CA ALA A 288 -7.15 -2.06 -11.15
C ALA A 288 -6.98 -0.90 -10.16
N THR A 289 -6.98 -1.18 -8.84
CA THR A 289 -6.86 -0.16 -7.79
C THR A 289 -6.09 -0.68 -6.58
N GLY A 290 -5.56 0.24 -5.77
CA GLY A 290 -4.67 -0.10 -4.66
C GLY A 290 -3.38 -0.75 -5.13
N ASP A 291 -2.87 -1.72 -4.40
CA ASP A 291 -1.61 -2.40 -4.75
C ASP A 291 -1.67 -3.10 -6.12
N SER A 292 -2.86 -3.56 -6.57
CA SER A 292 -3.01 -4.13 -7.92
C SER A 292 -2.60 -3.15 -9.03
N ALA A 293 -2.60 -1.85 -8.75
CA ALA A 293 -2.16 -0.79 -9.65
C ALA A 293 -0.87 -0.09 -9.17
N GLY A 294 -0.18 -0.62 -8.16
CA GLY A 294 1.02 0.00 -7.59
C GLY A 294 0.74 1.34 -6.88
N HIS A 295 -0.45 1.52 -6.32
CA HIS A 295 -0.87 2.75 -5.66
C HIS A 295 -0.44 2.76 -4.19
N GLY A 296 0.85 2.96 -3.94
CA GLY A 296 1.43 3.07 -2.61
C GLY A 296 2.74 3.84 -2.66
N SER A 297 3.08 4.53 -1.55
CA SER A 297 4.37 5.21 -1.43
C SER A 297 5.49 4.17 -1.33
N THR A 298 6.36 4.14 -2.33
CA THR A 298 7.53 3.26 -2.33
C THR A 298 8.61 3.74 -1.36
N LEU A 299 8.57 5.01 -0.93
CA LEU A 299 9.55 5.58 0.00
C LEU A 299 9.42 4.98 1.40
N VAL A 300 8.19 4.95 1.93
CA VAL A 300 7.90 4.51 3.30
C VAL A 300 7.05 3.24 3.35
N GLY A 301 6.72 2.63 2.20
CA GLY A 301 5.88 1.43 2.15
C GLY A 301 4.43 1.68 2.61
N GLU A 302 3.94 2.92 2.57
CA GLU A 302 2.59 3.26 2.97
C GLU A 302 1.60 2.99 1.83
N GLY A 303 0.61 2.13 2.08
CA GLY A 303 -0.40 1.76 1.08
C GLY A 303 -1.84 2.11 1.46
N ILE A 304 -2.21 2.08 2.76
CA ILE A 304 -3.62 2.10 3.19
C ILE A 304 -4.37 3.37 2.76
N ARG A 305 -3.83 4.57 3.03
CA ARG A 305 -4.51 5.82 2.63
C ARG A 305 -4.66 5.94 1.12
N PHE A 306 -3.62 5.57 0.37
CA PHE A 306 -3.67 5.58 -1.11
C PHE A 306 -4.66 4.56 -1.65
N ALA A 307 -4.74 3.38 -1.03
CA ALA A 307 -5.72 2.37 -1.38
C ALA A 307 -7.17 2.87 -1.16
N ILE A 308 -7.42 3.59 -0.05
CA ILE A 308 -8.75 4.19 0.21
C ILE A 308 -9.06 5.26 -0.84
N TYR A 309 -8.14 6.21 -1.09
CA TYR A 309 -8.34 7.26 -2.10
C TYR A 309 -8.54 6.68 -3.51
N SER A 310 -7.67 5.74 -3.93
CA SER A 310 -7.79 5.13 -5.25
C SER A 310 -9.06 4.32 -5.39
N GLY A 311 -9.46 3.61 -4.34
CA GLY A 311 -10.70 2.87 -4.30
C GLY A 311 -11.93 3.78 -4.49
N GLN A 312 -11.99 4.90 -3.76
CA GLN A 312 -13.07 5.89 -3.92
C GLN A 312 -13.17 6.38 -5.37
N MET A 313 -12.04 6.83 -5.96
CA MET A 313 -12.01 7.29 -7.35
C MET A 313 -12.42 6.19 -8.34
N ALA A 314 -11.94 4.95 -8.14
CA ALA A 314 -12.29 3.82 -8.99
C ALA A 314 -13.79 3.49 -8.91
N GLY A 315 -14.36 3.53 -7.70
CA GLY A 315 -15.76 3.26 -7.46
C GLY A 315 -16.68 4.33 -8.04
N GLU A 316 -16.31 5.62 -7.93
CA GLU A 316 -17.04 6.73 -8.53
C GLU A 316 -17.10 6.56 -10.05
N VAL A 317 -15.95 6.34 -10.72
CA VAL A 317 -15.90 6.13 -12.18
C VAL A 317 -16.65 4.86 -12.59
N ALA A 318 -16.56 3.77 -11.82
CA ALA A 318 -17.28 2.54 -12.10
C ALA A 318 -18.80 2.72 -11.98
N GLY A 319 -19.27 3.47 -10.98
CA GLY A 319 -20.68 3.79 -10.81
C GLY A 319 -21.21 4.65 -11.96
N GLU A 320 -20.46 5.69 -12.37
CA GLU A 320 -20.82 6.52 -13.54
C GLU A 320 -20.85 5.70 -14.84
N ALA A 321 -19.87 4.80 -15.04
CA ALA A 321 -19.79 3.92 -16.19
C ALA A 321 -20.97 2.94 -16.25
N ALA A 322 -21.39 2.37 -15.09
CA ALA A 322 -22.55 1.51 -14.99
C ALA A 322 -23.84 2.23 -15.40
N HIS A 323 -24.04 3.47 -14.94
CA HIS A 323 -25.18 4.29 -15.34
C HIS A 323 -25.18 4.67 -16.83
N ALA A 324 -23.99 4.96 -17.37
CA ALA A 324 -23.83 5.31 -18.78
C ALA A 324 -23.96 4.09 -19.73
N GLY A 325 -23.88 2.85 -19.17
CA GLY A 325 -23.80 1.63 -19.97
C GLY A 325 -22.51 1.52 -20.78
N ASP A 326 -21.44 2.26 -20.38
CA ASP A 326 -20.15 2.32 -21.09
C ASP A 326 -19.01 1.85 -20.18
N SER A 327 -18.59 0.60 -20.37
CA SER A 327 -17.45 0.00 -19.68
C SER A 327 -16.19 -0.07 -20.55
N SER A 328 -16.09 0.79 -21.58
CA SER A 328 -14.89 0.87 -22.42
C SER A 328 -13.67 1.39 -21.66
N ALA A 329 -12.48 0.97 -22.08
CA ALA A 329 -11.22 1.51 -21.55
C ALA A 329 -11.15 3.04 -21.71
N ALA A 330 -11.75 3.61 -22.76
CA ALA A 330 -11.83 5.05 -23.00
C ALA A 330 -12.58 5.77 -21.87
N PHE A 331 -13.74 5.25 -21.45
CA PHE A 331 -14.50 5.79 -20.33
C PHE A 331 -13.75 5.59 -19.01
N LEU A 332 -13.33 4.36 -18.72
CA LEU A 332 -12.70 3.99 -17.47
C LEU A 332 -11.35 4.68 -17.24
N SER A 333 -10.65 5.12 -18.30
CA SER A 333 -9.39 5.89 -18.20
C SER A 333 -9.54 7.25 -17.50
N ARG A 334 -10.78 7.70 -17.23
CA ARG A 334 -11.04 8.87 -16.38
C ARG A 334 -10.44 8.67 -14.99
N TYR A 335 -10.55 7.46 -14.44
CA TYR A 335 -9.92 7.08 -13.17
C TYR A 335 -8.39 7.21 -13.22
N ASP A 336 -7.74 6.68 -14.27
CA ASP A 336 -6.28 6.79 -14.44
C ASP A 336 -5.83 8.26 -14.45
N ARG A 337 -6.52 9.10 -15.24
CA ARG A 337 -6.21 10.54 -15.30
C ARG A 337 -6.40 11.24 -13.95
N GLN A 338 -7.49 10.96 -13.22
CA GLN A 338 -7.76 11.54 -11.90
C GLN A 338 -6.70 11.15 -10.88
N TRP A 339 -6.32 9.87 -10.83
CA TRP A 339 -5.29 9.37 -9.94
C TRP A 339 -3.94 10.03 -10.22
N ARG A 340 -3.50 10.03 -11.48
CA ARG A 340 -2.20 10.62 -11.85
C ARG A 340 -2.15 12.13 -11.63
N ALA A 341 -3.24 12.82 -11.87
CA ALA A 341 -3.32 14.26 -11.62
C ALA A 341 -3.16 14.59 -10.13
N ARG A 342 -3.67 13.72 -9.23
CA ARG A 342 -3.62 13.95 -7.80
C ARG A 342 -2.34 13.43 -7.13
N PHE A 343 -1.91 12.23 -7.47
CA PHE A 343 -0.84 11.53 -6.75
C PHE A 343 0.37 11.13 -7.60
N GLY A 344 0.28 11.22 -8.93
CA GLY A 344 1.33 10.72 -9.83
C GLY A 344 2.70 11.30 -9.52
N ARG A 345 2.79 12.62 -9.29
CA ARG A 345 4.03 13.31 -8.94
C ARG A 345 4.63 12.82 -7.61
N GLU A 346 3.77 12.62 -6.61
CA GLU A 346 4.20 12.09 -5.31
C GLU A 346 4.78 10.69 -5.45
N MET A 347 4.11 9.83 -6.21
CA MET A 347 4.55 8.46 -6.46
C MET A 347 5.88 8.42 -7.22
N ASP A 348 6.03 9.24 -8.26
CA ASP A 348 7.25 9.33 -9.05
C ASP A 348 8.46 9.75 -8.19
N ILE A 349 8.30 10.81 -7.38
CA ILE A 349 9.39 11.28 -6.50
C ILE A 349 9.71 10.24 -5.43
N SER A 350 8.70 9.64 -4.81
CA SER A 350 8.87 8.56 -3.82
C SER A 350 9.68 7.39 -4.41
N TYR A 351 9.37 7.00 -5.65
CA TYR A 351 10.08 5.92 -6.33
C TYR A 351 11.54 6.27 -6.61
N ILE A 352 11.83 7.47 -7.14
CA ILE A 352 13.20 7.94 -7.40
C ILE A 352 14.02 7.97 -6.09
N VAL A 353 13.43 8.50 -5.01
CA VAL A 353 14.11 8.55 -3.71
C VAL A 353 14.38 7.15 -3.19
N ASN A 354 13.39 6.25 -3.22
CA ASN A 354 13.53 4.88 -2.77
C ASN A 354 14.64 4.13 -3.52
N GLN A 355 14.70 4.22 -4.86
CA GLN A 355 15.76 3.61 -5.68
C GLN A 355 17.16 4.06 -5.27
N ARG A 356 17.29 5.32 -4.84
CA ARG A 356 18.57 5.88 -4.40
C ARG A 356 18.94 5.41 -3.00
N ILE A 357 18.02 5.51 -2.03
CA ILE A 357 18.33 5.16 -0.63
C ILE A 357 18.49 3.67 -0.41
N ALA A 358 17.85 2.82 -1.23
CA ALA A 358 18.01 1.37 -1.18
C ALA A 358 19.46 0.91 -1.40
N ARG A 359 20.29 1.74 -2.03
CA ARG A 359 21.71 1.47 -2.30
C ARG A 359 22.66 2.16 -1.31
N TRP A 360 22.16 2.80 -0.27
CA TRP A 360 23.00 3.51 0.68
C TRP A 360 23.75 2.53 1.59
N SER A 361 25.06 2.81 1.76
CA SER A 361 25.86 2.18 2.80
C SER A 361 25.49 2.72 4.19
N ASP A 362 25.94 2.04 5.25
CA ASP A 362 25.74 2.48 6.62
C ASP A 362 26.30 3.89 6.86
N ALA A 363 27.49 4.19 6.34
CA ALA A 363 28.08 5.53 6.42
C ALA A 363 27.21 6.59 5.70
N LYS A 364 26.56 6.19 4.58
CA LYS A 364 25.66 7.10 3.86
C LYS A 364 24.35 7.32 4.60
N TRP A 365 23.85 6.32 5.32
CA TRP A 365 22.72 6.48 6.23
C TRP A 365 23.05 7.45 7.38
N ASP A 366 24.25 7.36 7.97
CA ASP A 366 24.71 8.30 9.01
C ASP A 366 24.81 9.74 8.48
N GLU A 367 25.30 9.94 7.24
CA GLU A 367 25.28 11.26 6.59
C GLU A 367 23.84 11.75 6.35
N GLY A 368 22.95 10.86 5.90
CA GLY A 368 21.52 11.17 5.70
C GLY A 368 20.85 11.60 7.00
N MET A 369 21.21 10.97 8.11
CA MET A 369 20.71 11.31 9.44
C MET A 369 21.10 12.72 9.87
N GLU A 370 22.35 13.14 9.58
CA GLU A 370 22.80 14.52 9.83
C GLU A 370 22.02 15.54 8.99
N LEU A 371 21.58 15.17 7.79
CA LEU A 371 20.71 16.03 6.97
C LEU A 371 19.30 16.11 7.57
N LEU A 372 18.73 14.98 8.01
CA LEU A 372 17.41 14.94 8.64
C LEU A 372 17.36 15.79 9.91
N ARG A 373 18.36 15.71 10.79
CA ARG A 373 18.44 16.50 12.04
C ARG A 373 18.31 18.01 11.85
N ARG A 374 18.61 18.51 10.64
CA ARG A 374 18.52 19.94 10.31
C ARG A 374 17.13 20.35 9.81
N LEU A 375 16.25 19.41 9.56
CA LEU A 375 14.87 19.70 9.16
C LEU A 375 14.04 20.18 10.36
N THR A 376 13.00 20.96 10.09
CA THR A 376 11.96 21.19 11.08
C THR A 376 11.04 19.96 11.18
N PRO A 377 10.31 19.77 12.29
CA PRO A 377 9.31 18.69 12.38
C PRO A 377 8.32 18.70 11.20
N ALA A 378 7.82 19.87 10.79
CA ALA A 378 6.93 20.01 9.65
C ALA A 378 7.58 19.54 8.33
N GLN A 379 8.83 19.92 8.06
CA GLN A 379 9.56 19.46 6.86
C GLN A 379 9.82 17.95 6.87
N ALA A 380 10.10 17.37 8.03
CA ALA A 380 10.26 15.91 8.17
C ALA A 380 8.93 15.18 7.92
N ALA A 381 7.82 15.70 8.43
CA ALA A 381 6.49 15.18 8.16
C ALA A 381 6.13 15.27 6.68
N ASP A 382 6.33 16.42 6.03
CA ASP A 382 6.05 16.61 4.60
C ASP A 382 6.87 15.63 3.73
N LEU A 383 8.15 15.44 4.07
CA LEU A 383 9.04 14.51 3.36
C LEU A 383 8.52 13.06 3.42
N LEU A 384 8.13 12.61 4.61
CA LEU A 384 7.65 11.24 4.83
C LEU A 384 6.25 11.02 4.23
N ARG A 385 5.38 12.02 4.32
CA ARG A 385 4.02 11.97 3.80
C ARG A 385 3.99 12.02 2.27
N GLY A 386 5.06 12.56 1.65
CA GLY A 386 5.15 12.73 0.21
C GLY A 386 4.63 14.09 -0.28
N ASP A 387 4.42 15.05 0.62
CA ASP A 387 4.00 16.42 0.27
C ASP A 387 5.16 17.22 -0.36
N TYR A 388 5.66 16.71 -1.48
CA TYR A 388 6.81 17.28 -2.17
C TYR A 388 6.43 18.61 -2.85
N SER A 389 6.84 19.71 -2.23
CA SER A 389 6.65 21.04 -2.75
C SER A 389 7.99 21.72 -3.06
N VAL A 390 7.97 22.73 -3.95
CA VAL A 390 9.17 23.58 -4.20
C VAL A 390 9.63 24.21 -2.89
N GLY A 391 8.70 24.63 -2.02
CA GLY A 391 9.00 25.19 -0.71
C GLY A 391 9.74 24.21 0.21
N LEU A 392 9.33 22.93 0.24
CA LEU A 392 10.04 21.89 0.98
C LEU A 392 11.48 21.75 0.48
N PHE A 393 11.68 21.60 -0.85
CA PHE A 393 13.01 21.43 -1.43
C PHE A 393 13.93 22.64 -1.19
N LEU A 394 13.42 23.87 -1.35
CA LEU A 394 14.18 25.08 -1.05
C LEU A 394 14.50 25.17 0.45
N GLY A 395 13.58 24.79 1.32
CA GLY A 395 13.80 24.73 2.77
C GLY A 395 14.90 23.73 3.15
N VAL A 396 14.90 22.55 2.55
CA VAL A 396 15.93 21.52 2.73
C VAL A 396 17.30 22.04 2.26
N LEU A 397 17.38 22.66 1.07
CA LEU A 397 18.61 23.23 0.52
C LEU A 397 19.16 24.36 1.39
N ARG A 398 18.31 25.28 1.85
CA ARG A 398 18.71 26.38 2.72
C ARG A 398 19.35 25.89 4.02
N ARG A 399 18.83 24.80 4.59
CA ARG A 399 19.35 24.19 5.82
C ARG A 399 20.57 23.31 5.58
N ASN A 400 20.76 22.84 4.35
CA ASN A 400 21.81 21.91 3.95
C ASN A 400 22.58 22.44 2.71
N PRO A 401 23.28 23.60 2.78
CA PRO A 401 23.90 24.21 1.61
C PRO A 401 24.97 23.30 0.96
N GLY A 402 25.54 22.35 1.69
CA GLY A 402 26.46 21.34 1.16
C GLY A 402 25.89 20.45 0.08
N LEU A 403 24.54 20.27 0.05
CA LEU A 403 23.87 19.46 -0.98
C LEU A 403 24.06 20.03 -2.39
N LEU A 404 24.27 21.34 -2.53
CA LEU A 404 24.55 21.98 -3.81
C LEU A 404 25.98 21.68 -4.35
N ARG A 405 26.91 21.28 -3.47
CA ARG A 405 28.31 21.01 -3.82
C ARG A 405 28.58 19.51 -4.07
N SER A 406 27.74 18.63 -3.57
CA SER A 406 27.83 17.18 -3.76
C SER A 406 27.08 16.75 -5.02
N GLY A 407 27.36 15.54 -5.55
CA GLY A 407 26.64 14.93 -6.69
C GLY A 407 25.11 14.82 -6.53
N SER A 408 24.58 15.27 -5.39
CA SER A 408 23.15 15.43 -5.11
C SER A 408 22.47 16.50 -5.99
N ARG A 409 23.24 17.38 -6.68
CA ARG A 409 22.70 18.41 -7.57
C ARG A 409 21.85 17.80 -8.69
N LYS A 410 22.34 16.75 -9.35
CA LYS A 410 21.59 16.04 -10.40
C LYS A 410 20.25 15.47 -9.88
N PHE A 411 20.26 14.91 -8.67
CA PHE A 411 19.04 14.42 -8.04
C PHE A 411 18.03 15.54 -7.78
N PHE A 412 18.49 16.69 -7.24
CA PHE A 412 17.63 17.84 -7.03
C PHE A 412 17.11 18.41 -8.35
N ASP A 413 17.94 18.44 -9.39
CA ASP A 413 17.53 18.91 -10.71
C ASP A 413 16.45 18.01 -11.31
N VAL A 414 16.58 16.68 -11.19
CA VAL A 414 15.55 15.72 -11.63
C VAL A 414 14.25 15.87 -10.80
N ALA A 415 14.36 15.97 -9.48
CA ALA A 415 13.21 16.19 -8.62
C ALA A 415 12.49 17.52 -8.93
N MET A 416 13.26 18.59 -9.14
CA MET A 416 12.73 19.91 -9.50
C MET A 416 12.11 19.93 -10.91
N GLN A 417 12.72 19.26 -11.89
CA GLN A 417 12.11 19.10 -13.21
C GLN A 417 10.80 18.35 -13.14
N ARG A 418 10.68 17.34 -12.26
CA ARG A 418 9.46 16.58 -12.05
C ARG A 418 8.37 17.38 -11.34
N LEU A 419 8.73 18.33 -10.48
CA LEU A 419 7.76 19.25 -9.90
C LEU A 419 7.01 20.09 -10.96
N GLY A 420 7.56 20.20 -12.19
CA GLY A 420 6.94 20.90 -13.32
C GLY A 420 6.34 20.00 -14.42
N ARG A 421 6.47 18.66 -14.36
CA ARG A 421 6.04 17.75 -15.43
C ARG A 421 4.94 16.78 -14.96
N GLN A 422 4.03 16.42 -15.88
CA GLN A 422 2.96 15.45 -15.65
C GLN A 422 3.20 14.05 -16.27
N ALA A 423 4.40 13.80 -16.84
CA ALA A 423 4.70 12.52 -17.50
C ALA A 423 5.37 11.50 -16.55
N PRO A 424 5.12 10.18 -16.68
CA PRO A 424 5.71 9.15 -15.83
C PRO A 424 7.24 9.08 -15.96
N VAL A 425 7.91 8.60 -14.89
CA VAL A 425 9.37 8.43 -14.84
C VAL A 425 9.79 7.26 -15.71
N THR A 426 10.80 7.45 -16.57
CA THR A 426 11.39 6.36 -17.36
C THR A 426 12.52 5.68 -16.60
N GLU A 427 12.79 4.39 -16.91
CA GLU A 427 13.92 3.66 -16.33
C GLU A 427 15.27 4.36 -16.58
N ALA A 428 15.43 5.01 -17.73
CA ALA A 428 16.64 5.78 -18.07
C ALA A 428 16.84 6.99 -17.15
N GLU A 429 15.76 7.66 -16.71
CA GLU A 429 15.84 8.79 -15.78
C GLU A 429 16.17 8.31 -14.35
N VAL A 430 15.68 7.14 -13.94
CA VAL A 430 16.04 6.52 -12.66
C VAL A 430 17.52 6.15 -12.65
N ALA A 431 18.05 5.56 -13.72
CA ALA A 431 19.45 5.20 -13.86
C ALA A 431 20.37 6.43 -13.83
N SER A 432 19.96 7.55 -14.45
CA SER A 432 20.73 8.81 -14.47
C SER A 432 20.77 9.53 -13.12
N ALA A 433 19.74 9.35 -12.28
CA ALA A 433 19.67 9.93 -10.93
C ALA A 433 20.47 9.13 -9.89
N GLY A 434 20.88 7.91 -10.23
CA GLY A 434 21.62 7.00 -9.34
C GLY A 434 23.17 7.07 -9.44
N MET A 435 23.74 7.89 -10.34
CA MET A 435 25.18 8.09 -10.44
C MET A 435 25.70 9.21 -9.54
#